data_1067221c8f49359ae2df32583befc29f
#
_entry.id   1067221c8f49359ae2df32583befc29f
#
_cell.length_a   1.000
_cell.length_b   1.000
_cell.length_c   1.000
_cell.angle_alpha   90.00
_cell.angle_beta   90.00
_cell.angle_gamma   90.00
#
_symmetry.space_group_name_H-M   'P 1'
#
loop_
_entity.id
_entity.type
_entity.pdbx_description
1 polymer ?
#
loop_
_entity_poly.entity_id
_entity_poly.type
_entity_poly.pdbx_seq_one_letter_code
_entity_poly.pdbx_strand_id
1 'polypeptide(L)'
;SICAHGRSGMTACTRCLDACPTDAIHSLGDTIEVDPGLCQGAGSCATACPAGAITYNYPQLGDGLERLRALLKEYRQQGGHAPVVLFHDGMEGLQILSDLAARLPEQVLPVEVEEIGSIGMDTWLAALAYGACGVVLLGHAQLPASVDHEIQLQLGTAHALLAGMGYDSGLLRYADPVGLLDALTPEATPERPAAGFAGMDDKRTVIRFAVDHLFAEATRQTRPLVTLPTGAPFGEV
;
A
#
# COMPACT_ATOMS: atom_id res chain seq x y z
N SER A 1 6.47 -17.00 -17.97
CA SER A 1 5.55 -16.32 -17.06
C SER A 1 6.15 -16.27 -15.66
N ILE A 2 6.03 -15.12 -14.97
CA ILE A 2 6.43 -14.96 -13.56
C ILE A 2 5.27 -15.32 -12.60
N CYS A 3 4.10 -15.64 -13.14
CA CYS A 3 2.94 -16.10 -12.36
C CYS A 3 3.23 -17.43 -11.68
N ALA A 4 2.91 -17.51 -10.38
CA ALA A 4 3.10 -18.72 -9.58
C ALA A 4 1.80 -19.55 -9.44
N HIS A 5 0.75 -19.25 -10.22
CA HIS A 5 -0.56 -19.90 -10.12
C HIS A 5 -0.48 -21.41 -10.43
N GLY A 6 0.11 -21.76 -11.55
CA GLY A 6 0.28 -23.17 -11.94
C GLY A 6 1.68 -23.44 -12.47
N ARG A 7 2.31 -24.46 -11.94
CA ARG A 7 3.53 -25.07 -12.49
C ARG A 7 3.44 -26.58 -12.30
N SER A 8 3.71 -27.31 -13.36
CA SER A 8 3.76 -28.78 -13.30
C SER A 8 2.40 -29.43 -12.88
N GLY A 9 1.27 -28.82 -13.27
CA GLY A 9 -0.05 -29.35 -12.99
C GLY A 9 -0.54 -29.19 -11.53
N MET A 10 0.14 -28.39 -10.73
CA MET A 10 -0.27 -28.07 -9.37
C MET A 10 -0.64 -26.59 -9.24
N THR A 11 -1.82 -26.30 -8.68
CA THR A 11 -2.20 -24.95 -8.29
C THR A 11 -1.41 -24.54 -7.04
N ALA A 12 -0.53 -23.54 -7.17
CA ALA A 12 0.35 -23.13 -6.08
C ALA A 12 -0.04 -21.77 -5.47
N CYS A 13 -0.62 -20.84 -6.25
CA CYS A 13 -0.99 -19.51 -5.77
C CYS A 13 -2.38 -19.15 -6.25
N THR A 14 -3.27 -18.72 -5.33
CA THR A 14 -4.65 -18.30 -5.61
C THR A 14 -4.92 -16.85 -5.20
N ARG A 15 -3.92 -16.11 -4.71
CA ARG A 15 -4.09 -14.81 -4.08
C ARG A 15 -4.92 -13.80 -4.88
N CYS A 16 -4.70 -13.70 -6.19
CA CYS A 16 -5.46 -12.77 -7.03
C CYS A 16 -6.92 -13.23 -7.24
N LEU A 17 -7.18 -14.54 -7.20
CA LEU A 17 -8.53 -15.10 -7.24
C LEU A 17 -9.26 -14.76 -5.93
N ASP A 18 -8.62 -15.03 -4.78
CA ASP A 18 -9.19 -14.84 -3.46
C ASP A 18 -9.45 -13.35 -3.14
N ALA A 19 -8.61 -12.45 -3.68
CA ALA A 19 -8.74 -11.01 -3.50
C ALA A 19 -9.77 -10.36 -4.45
N CYS A 20 -10.24 -11.05 -5.49
CA CYS A 20 -11.17 -10.48 -6.47
C CYS A 20 -12.59 -10.40 -5.89
N PRO A 21 -13.20 -9.21 -5.75
CA PRO A 21 -14.55 -9.09 -5.16
C PRO A 21 -15.68 -9.53 -6.10
N THR A 22 -15.40 -9.70 -7.39
CA THR A 22 -16.40 -10.03 -8.42
C THR A 22 -16.18 -11.38 -9.09
N ASP A 23 -15.25 -12.18 -8.54
CA ASP A 23 -14.85 -13.47 -9.12
C ASP A 23 -14.48 -13.40 -10.61
N ALA A 24 -13.94 -12.24 -11.05
CA ALA A 24 -13.56 -12.01 -12.44
C ALA A 24 -12.28 -12.75 -12.87
N ILE A 25 -11.59 -13.41 -11.94
CA ILE A 25 -10.33 -14.09 -12.21
C ILE A 25 -10.51 -15.58 -12.15
N HIS A 26 -10.20 -16.26 -13.24
CA HIS A 26 -10.37 -17.72 -13.38
C HIS A 26 -9.05 -18.43 -13.61
N SER A 27 -8.95 -19.66 -13.10
CA SER A 27 -7.83 -20.55 -13.38
C SER A 27 -8.01 -21.21 -14.75
N LEU A 28 -6.98 -21.14 -15.57
CA LEU A 28 -6.84 -21.92 -16.82
C LEU A 28 -5.80 -23.05 -16.66
N GLY A 29 -5.63 -23.59 -15.46
CA GLY A 29 -4.59 -24.56 -15.14
C GLY A 29 -3.27 -23.90 -14.78
N ASP A 30 -2.36 -23.71 -15.74
CA ASP A 30 -1.03 -23.12 -15.48
C ASP A 30 -1.02 -21.58 -15.47
N THR A 31 -2.12 -20.94 -15.86
CA THR A 31 -2.27 -19.48 -15.93
C THR A 31 -3.61 -19.04 -15.36
N ILE A 32 -3.76 -17.73 -15.20
CA ILE A 32 -5.04 -17.10 -14.87
C ILE A 32 -5.56 -16.30 -16.05
N GLU A 33 -6.85 -16.12 -16.12
CA GLU A 33 -7.54 -15.22 -17.04
C GLU A 33 -8.42 -14.25 -16.26
N VAL A 34 -8.51 -13.02 -16.74
CA VAL A 34 -9.42 -12.01 -16.21
C VAL A 34 -10.58 -11.83 -17.17
N ASP A 35 -11.80 -12.05 -16.70
CA ASP A 35 -13.02 -11.73 -17.45
C ASP A 35 -13.28 -10.23 -17.40
N PRO A 36 -13.14 -9.50 -18.53
CA PRO A 36 -13.33 -8.06 -18.56
C PRO A 36 -14.80 -7.65 -18.34
N GLY A 37 -15.75 -8.56 -18.55
CA GLY A 37 -17.17 -8.31 -18.32
C GLY A 37 -17.57 -8.33 -16.84
N LEU A 38 -16.80 -9.02 -16.02
CA LEU A 38 -17.00 -9.12 -14.56
C LEU A 38 -16.06 -8.20 -13.77
N CYS A 39 -14.94 -7.80 -14.38
CA CYS A 39 -13.93 -6.98 -13.71
C CYS A 39 -14.45 -5.55 -13.47
N GLN A 40 -14.52 -5.14 -12.20
CA GLN A 40 -14.92 -3.80 -11.79
C GLN A 40 -13.75 -2.91 -11.36
N GLY A 41 -12.52 -3.34 -11.59
CA GLY A 41 -11.35 -2.49 -11.39
C GLY A 41 -10.90 -2.30 -9.94
N ALA A 42 -11.33 -3.14 -9.00
CA ALA A 42 -10.98 -3.01 -7.56
C ALA A 42 -9.46 -3.01 -7.26
N GLY A 43 -8.63 -3.48 -8.18
CA GLY A 43 -7.17 -3.43 -8.10
C GLY A 43 -6.52 -4.39 -7.10
N SER A 44 -7.27 -4.96 -6.17
CA SER A 44 -6.75 -5.87 -5.12
C SER A 44 -6.00 -7.09 -5.66
N CYS A 45 -6.33 -7.56 -6.84
CA CYS A 45 -5.60 -8.65 -7.51
C CYS A 45 -4.14 -8.28 -7.84
N ALA A 46 -3.89 -7.02 -8.21
CA ALA A 46 -2.54 -6.53 -8.50
C ALA A 46 -1.74 -6.34 -7.21
N THR A 47 -2.37 -5.83 -6.15
CA THR A 47 -1.71 -5.68 -4.84
C THR A 47 -1.47 -7.02 -4.18
N ALA A 48 -2.38 -7.98 -4.29
CA ALA A 48 -2.23 -9.35 -3.79
C ALA A 48 -1.13 -10.15 -4.51
N CYS A 49 -0.83 -9.83 -5.78
CA CYS A 49 0.13 -10.61 -6.57
C CYS A 49 1.57 -10.43 -6.06
N PRO A 50 2.22 -11.45 -5.46
CA PRO A 50 3.57 -11.30 -4.91
C PRO A 50 4.63 -11.22 -6.00
N ALA A 51 4.32 -11.70 -7.20
CA ALA A 51 5.25 -11.73 -8.33
C ALA A 51 5.13 -10.50 -9.24
N GLY A 52 4.06 -9.68 -9.11
CA GLY A 52 3.76 -8.62 -10.06
C GLY A 52 3.36 -9.13 -11.44
N ALA A 53 2.81 -10.36 -11.51
CA ALA A 53 2.38 -10.96 -12.77
C ALA A 53 1.04 -10.40 -13.28
N ILE A 54 0.27 -9.79 -12.43
CA ILE A 54 -0.90 -8.98 -12.72
C ILE A 54 -0.64 -7.57 -12.19
N THR A 55 -0.94 -6.56 -12.98
CA THR A 55 -0.66 -5.16 -12.70
C THR A 55 -1.91 -4.32 -12.82
N TYR A 56 -1.95 -3.22 -12.08
CA TYR A 56 -2.97 -2.19 -12.19
C TYR A 56 -2.44 -1.03 -13.02
N ASN A 57 -3.26 -0.48 -13.94
CA ASN A 57 -2.79 0.53 -14.89
C ASN A 57 -3.42 1.92 -14.68
N TYR A 58 -4.10 2.14 -13.54
CA TYR A 58 -4.79 3.39 -13.25
C TYR A 58 -4.47 3.95 -11.86
N PRO A 59 -3.33 4.65 -11.73
CA PRO A 59 -2.17 4.73 -12.64
C PRO A 59 -1.32 3.46 -12.59
N GLN A 60 -0.35 3.34 -13.49
CA GLN A 60 0.73 2.36 -13.32
C GLN A 60 1.50 2.68 -12.05
N LEU A 61 2.07 1.64 -11.40
CA LEU A 61 2.77 1.80 -10.12
C LEU A 61 3.86 2.87 -10.19
N GLY A 62 4.70 2.84 -11.22
CA GLY A 62 5.77 3.81 -11.44
C GLY A 62 5.27 5.25 -11.51
N ASP A 63 4.20 5.49 -12.26
CA ASP A 63 3.61 6.82 -12.40
C ASP A 63 3.00 7.32 -11.09
N GLY A 64 2.32 6.43 -10.34
CA GLY A 64 1.77 6.73 -9.02
C GLY A 64 2.85 7.12 -8.02
N LEU A 65 3.95 6.36 -8.01
CA LEU A 65 5.11 6.63 -7.15
C LEU A 65 5.82 7.94 -7.49
N GLU A 66 5.99 8.27 -8.78
CA GLU A 66 6.58 9.56 -9.19
C GLU A 66 5.71 10.75 -8.78
N ARG A 67 4.39 10.65 -8.91
CA ARG A 67 3.45 11.70 -8.43
C ARG A 67 3.57 11.87 -6.92
N LEU A 68 3.58 10.78 -6.17
CA LEU A 68 3.71 10.80 -4.71
C LEU A 68 5.05 11.40 -4.26
N ARG A 69 6.14 11.00 -4.91
CA ARG A 69 7.48 11.54 -4.67
C ARG A 69 7.55 13.03 -4.95
N ALA A 70 6.97 13.48 -6.08
CA ALA A 70 6.92 14.89 -6.45
C ALA A 70 6.10 15.71 -5.45
N LEU A 71 4.93 15.20 -5.02
CA LEU A 71 4.08 15.83 -4.02
C LEU A 71 4.83 16.05 -2.70
N LEU A 72 5.44 15.01 -2.15
CA LEU A 72 6.18 15.08 -0.88
C LEU A 72 7.39 16.02 -0.97
N LYS A 73 8.10 15.98 -2.10
CA LYS A 73 9.22 16.88 -2.36
C LYS A 73 8.78 18.35 -2.42
N GLU A 74 7.72 18.64 -3.19
CA GLU A 74 7.19 20.00 -3.33
C GLU A 74 6.67 20.53 -1.99
N TYR A 75 5.89 19.73 -1.25
CA TYR A 75 5.40 20.10 0.06
C TYR A 75 6.52 20.55 1.01
N ARG A 76 7.64 19.81 1.05
CA ARG A 76 8.80 20.16 1.87
C ARG A 76 9.53 21.40 1.35
N GLN A 77 9.66 21.57 0.05
CA GLN A 77 10.30 22.76 -0.56
C GLN A 77 9.54 24.04 -0.25
N GLN A 78 8.22 23.96 -0.09
CA GLN A 78 7.38 25.08 0.33
C GLN A 78 7.35 25.31 1.86
N GLY A 79 8.19 24.61 2.61
CA GLY A 79 8.31 24.75 4.06
C GLY A 79 7.33 23.89 4.86
N GLY A 80 6.69 22.92 4.24
CA GLY A 80 5.84 21.95 4.95
C GLY A 80 6.66 20.98 5.80
N HIS A 81 6.14 20.65 6.97
CA HIS A 81 6.77 19.76 7.94
C HIS A 81 5.87 18.55 8.26
N ALA A 82 6.51 17.45 8.65
CA ALA A 82 5.88 16.24 9.12
C ALA A 82 4.69 15.74 8.26
N PRO A 83 4.86 15.59 6.92
CA PRO A 83 3.75 15.24 6.03
C PRO A 83 3.14 13.87 6.37
N VAL A 84 1.82 13.82 6.43
CA VAL A 84 1.02 12.59 6.55
C VAL A 84 0.29 12.37 5.24
N VAL A 85 0.57 11.27 4.55
CA VAL A 85 -0.14 10.90 3.33
C VAL A 85 -1.44 10.18 3.70
N LEU A 86 -2.55 10.68 3.20
CA LEU A 86 -3.86 10.08 3.38
C LEU A 86 -4.37 9.56 2.02
N PHE A 87 -4.37 8.25 1.86
CA PHE A 87 -4.95 7.64 0.67
C PHE A 87 -6.45 7.44 0.83
N HIS A 88 -7.21 7.82 -0.19
CA HIS A 88 -8.66 7.69 -0.27
C HIS A 88 -9.10 7.40 -1.71
N ASP A 89 -10.23 6.75 -1.90
CA ASP A 89 -10.85 6.60 -3.22
C ASP A 89 -11.60 7.87 -3.66
N GLY A 90 -11.89 7.95 -4.95
CA GLY A 90 -12.55 9.10 -5.57
C GLY A 90 -14.07 9.16 -5.36
N MET A 91 -14.68 8.21 -4.66
CA MET A 91 -16.13 8.14 -4.42
C MET A 91 -16.44 8.39 -2.93
N GLU A 92 -16.55 7.32 -2.15
CA GLU A 92 -16.91 7.39 -0.72
C GLU A 92 -15.82 8.10 0.09
N GLY A 93 -14.56 7.82 -0.18
CA GLY A 93 -13.43 8.46 0.49
C GLY A 93 -13.39 9.96 0.26
N LEU A 94 -13.61 10.42 -0.98
CA LEU A 94 -13.67 11.84 -1.31
C LEU A 94 -14.85 12.53 -0.59
N GLN A 95 -16.02 11.89 -0.51
CA GLN A 95 -17.16 12.44 0.22
C GLN A 95 -16.86 12.61 1.71
N ILE A 96 -16.28 11.58 2.35
CA ILE A 96 -15.87 11.62 3.76
C ILE A 96 -14.89 12.77 4.00
N LEU A 97 -13.89 12.93 3.14
CA LEU A 97 -12.93 14.02 3.26
C LEU A 97 -13.56 15.39 3.07
N SER A 98 -14.51 15.54 2.16
CA SER A 98 -15.23 16.77 1.93
C SER A 98 -15.99 17.20 3.18
N ASP A 99 -16.61 16.25 3.89
CA ASP A 99 -17.36 16.50 5.12
C ASP A 99 -16.43 16.88 6.31
N LEU A 100 -15.18 16.43 6.26
CA LEU A 100 -14.17 16.66 7.30
C LEU A 100 -13.16 17.75 6.95
N ALA A 101 -13.24 18.37 5.78
CA ALA A 101 -12.21 19.26 5.21
C ALA A 101 -11.72 20.34 6.18
N ALA A 102 -12.65 21.00 6.90
CA ALA A 102 -12.31 22.07 7.86
C ALA A 102 -11.62 21.56 9.15
N ARG A 103 -11.54 20.25 9.35
CA ARG A 103 -10.98 19.60 10.54
C ARG A 103 -9.69 18.85 10.25
N LEU A 104 -9.32 18.73 8.97
CA LEU A 104 -8.09 18.03 8.59
C LEU A 104 -6.86 18.81 9.09
N PRO A 105 -5.88 18.16 9.72
CA PRO A 105 -4.62 18.79 10.10
C PRO A 105 -3.84 19.31 8.86
N GLU A 106 -3.14 20.42 9.01
CA GLU A 106 -2.45 21.10 7.90
C GLU A 106 -1.36 20.25 7.22
N GLN A 107 -0.76 19.31 7.95
CA GLN A 107 0.27 18.42 7.42
C GLN A 107 -0.28 17.22 6.63
N VAL A 108 -1.59 17.07 6.53
CA VAL A 108 -2.22 15.97 5.79
C VAL A 108 -2.23 16.27 4.30
N LEU A 109 -1.71 15.34 3.54
CA LEU A 109 -1.70 15.35 2.07
C LEU A 109 -2.67 14.29 1.56
N PRO A 110 -3.91 14.64 1.21
CA PRO A 110 -4.84 13.71 0.59
C PRO A 110 -4.31 13.29 -0.79
N VAL A 111 -4.32 11.99 -1.04
CA VAL A 111 -3.94 11.38 -2.31
C VAL A 111 -5.07 10.48 -2.76
N GLU A 112 -5.74 10.92 -3.82
CA GLU A 112 -6.80 10.16 -4.44
C GLU A 112 -6.23 9.00 -5.24
N VAL A 113 -6.82 7.83 -5.06
CA VAL A 113 -6.59 6.62 -5.84
C VAL A 113 -7.91 6.16 -6.44
N GLU A 114 -7.85 5.39 -7.52
CA GLU A 114 -9.09 4.89 -8.17
C GLU A 114 -9.90 4.02 -7.20
N GLU A 115 -9.22 3.08 -6.57
CA GLU A 115 -9.77 2.20 -5.55
C GLU A 115 -8.74 2.02 -4.43
N ILE A 116 -9.14 2.00 -3.18
CA ILE A 116 -8.19 1.84 -2.07
C ILE A 116 -7.46 0.49 -2.11
N GLY A 117 -8.08 -0.53 -2.68
CA GLY A 117 -7.47 -1.84 -2.93
C GLY A 117 -6.42 -1.87 -4.04
N SER A 118 -6.32 -0.81 -4.85
CA SER A 118 -5.38 -0.73 -5.98
C SER A 118 -3.95 -0.38 -5.57
N ILE A 119 -3.75 0.06 -4.34
CA ILE A 119 -2.44 0.37 -3.76
C ILE A 119 -2.10 -0.59 -2.62
N GLY A 120 -0.88 -1.07 -2.58
CA GLY A 120 -0.42 -2.03 -1.58
C GLY A 120 0.76 -1.53 -0.77
N MET A 121 1.37 -2.45 -0.02
CA MET A 121 2.52 -2.15 0.83
C MET A 121 3.74 -1.61 0.06
N ASP A 122 3.86 -1.87 -1.22
CA ASP A 122 4.83 -1.26 -2.12
C ASP A 122 4.71 0.27 -2.12
N THR A 123 3.50 0.77 -2.35
CA THR A 123 3.17 2.21 -2.36
C THR A 123 3.27 2.80 -0.95
N TRP A 124 2.79 2.11 0.08
CA TRP A 124 2.78 2.61 1.45
C TRP A 124 4.19 2.75 2.02
N LEU A 125 5.04 1.72 1.84
CA LEU A 125 6.44 1.77 2.27
C LEU A 125 7.26 2.77 1.45
N ALA A 126 6.96 2.93 0.15
CA ALA A 126 7.59 3.94 -0.68
C ALA A 126 7.21 5.36 -0.21
N ALA A 127 5.95 5.62 0.17
CA ALA A 127 5.55 6.90 0.75
C ALA A 127 6.37 7.26 1.99
N LEU A 128 6.54 6.29 2.92
CA LEU A 128 7.39 6.46 4.09
C LEU A 128 8.86 6.70 3.71
N ALA A 129 9.39 5.96 2.73
CA ALA A 129 10.76 6.14 2.25
C ALA A 129 10.96 7.49 1.55
N TYR A 130 9.97 8.01 0.83
CA TYR A 130 9.98 9.35 0.23
C TYR A 130 9.82 10.48 1.26
N GLY A 131 9.67 10.12 2.52
CA GLY A 131 9.74 11.05 3.64
C GLY A 131 8.40 11.41 4.26
N ALA A 132 7.32 10.68 3.97
CA ALA A 132 6.11 10.80 4.77
C ALA A 132 6.39 10.43 6.23
N CYS A 133 5.88 11.20 7.17
CA CYS A 133 5.96 10.94 8.61
C CYS A 133 4.86 10.00 9.08
N GLY A 134 3.85 9.78 8.25
CA GLY A 134 2.79 8.81 8.45
C GLY A 134 2.06 8.53 7.15
N VAL A 135 1.45 7.36 7.06
CA VAL A 135 0.55 6.95 5.98
C VAL A 135 -0.74 6.45 6.59
N VAL A 136 -1.85 6.95 6.12
CA VAL A 136 -3.19 6.56 6.54
C VAL A 136 -3.98 6.09 5.31
N LEU A 137 -4.63 4.95 5.45
CA LEU A 137 -5.55 4.40 4.44
C LEU A 137 -6.97 4.62 4.95
N LEU A 138 -7.79 5.31 4.19
CA LEU A 138 -9.20 5.51 4.52
C LEU A 138 -10.04 4.35 3.99
N GLY A 139 -10.53 3.51 4.89
CA GLY A 139 -11.53 2.51 4.60
C GLY A 139 -12.95 3.04 4.80
N HIS A 140 -13.92 2.35 4.25
CA HIS A 140 -15.34 2.68 4.39
C HIS A 140 -16.24 1.43 4.30
N ALA A 141 -17.50 1.58 4.69
CA ALA A 141 -18.43 0.46 4.82
C ALA A 141 -18.80 -0.24 3.48
N GLN A 142 -18.58 0.43 2.35
CA GLN A 142 -18.86 -0.11 1.02
C GLN A 142 -17.70 -0.94 0.45
N LEU A 143 -16.55 -0.96 1.14
CA LEU A 143 -15.40 -1.72 0.69
C LEU A 143 -15.72 -3.23 0.71
N PRO A 144 -15.51 -3.96 -0.40
CA PRO A 144 -15.74 -5.40 -0.43
C PRO A 144 -14.87 -6.15 0.60
N ALA A 145 -15.45 -7.17 1.24
CA ALA A 145 -14.76 -7.91 2.30
C ALA A 145 -13.44 -8.56 1.85
N SER A 146 -13.34 -9.04 0.60
CA SER A 146 -12.11 -9.62 0.04
C SER A 146 -11.02 -8.56 -0.15
N VAL A 147 -11.40 -7.33 -0.52
CA VAL A 147 -10.48 -6.19 -0.67
C VAL A 147 -9.97 -5.76 0.71
N ASP A 148 -10.86 -5.57 1.68
CA ASP A 148 -10.47 -5.24 3.06
C ASP A 148 -9.56 -6.33 3.65
N HIS A 149 -9.89 -7.60 3.48
CA HIS A 149 -9.07 -8.71 3.93
C HIS A 149 -7.65 -8.65 3.36
N GLU A 150 -7.49 -8.39 2.06
CA GLU A 150 -6.15 -8.26 1.43
C GLU A 150 -5.38 -7.05 1.98
N ILE A 151 -6.06 -5.91 2.18
CA ILE A 151 -5.44 -4.74 2.82
C ILE A 151 -4.91 -5.10 4.21
N GLN A 152 -5.70 -5.80 5.05
CA GLN A 152 -5.30 -6.20 6.40
C GLN A 152 -4.10 -7.17 6.39
N LEU A 153 -4.05 -8.12 5.47
CA LEU A 153 -2.90 -9.02 5.30
C LEU A 153 -1.61 -8.25 4.97
N GLN A 154 -1.69 -7.29 4.06
CA GLN A 154 -0.53 -6.47 3.68
C GLN A 154 -0.13 -5.51 4.80
N LEU A 155 -1.08 -4.92 5.53
CA LEU A 155 -0.81 -4.10 6.71
C LEU A 155 -0.07 -4.90 7.77
N GLY A 156 -0.53 -6.11 8.08
CA GLY A 156 0.15 -7.00 9.03
C GLY A 156 1.60 -7.27 8.63
N THR A 157 1.85 -7.49 7.35
CA THR A 157 3.20 -7.69 6.81
C THR A 157 4.06 -6.42 6.92
N ALA A 158 3.53 -5.26 6.50
CA ALA A 158 4.23 -3.99 6.57
C ALA A 158 4.54 -3.60 8.01
N HIS A 159 3.61 -3.80 8.96
CA HIS A 159 3.82 -3.57 10.38
C HIS A 159 4.93 -4.47 10.95
N ALA A 160 4.97 -5.75 10.57
CA ALA A 160 6.04 -6.65 11.00
C ALA A 160 7.42 -6.17 10.51
N LEU A 161 7.52 -5.72 9.25
CA LEU A 161 8.74 -5.15 8.69
C LEU A 161 9.15 -3.87 9.41
N LEU A 162 8.23 -2.92 9.60
CA LEU A 162 8.48 -1.65 10.30
C LEU A 162 8.93 -1.90 11.75
N ALA A 163 8.23 -2.76 12.49
CA ALA A 163 8.58 -3.12 13.85
C ALA A 163 9.96 -3.81 13.94
N GLY A 164 10.29 -4.67 12.96
CA GLY A 164 11.60 -5.30 12.86
C GLY A 164 12.74 -4.30 12.67
N MET A 165 12.48 -3.21 11.95
CA MET A 165 13.40 -2.08 11.76
C MET A 165 13.40 -1.09 12.94
N GLY A 166 12.56 -1.29 13.96
CA GLY A 166 12.49 -0.44 15.14
C GLY A 166 11.56 0.77 15.00
N TYR A 167 10.74 0.80 13.97
CA TYR A 167 9.69 1.82 13.80
C TYR A 167 8.44 1.47 14.58
N ASP A 168 7.68 2.51 14.95
CA ASP A 168 6.35 2.36 15.51
C ASP A 168 5.35 1.92 14.40
N SER A 169 4.43 1.01 14.75
CA SER A 169 3.38 0.57 13.84
C SER A 169 2.41 1.71 13.45
N GLY A 170 2.34 2.76 14.27
CA GLY A 170 1.57 3.96 14.00
C GLY A 170 2.04 4.80 12.80
N LEU A 171 3.17 4.45 12.17
CA LEU A 171 3.57 5.07 10.89
C LEU A 171 2.65 4.70 9.73
N LEU A 172 2.01 3.56 9.78
CA LEU A 172 1.08 3.08 8.77
C LEU A 172 -0.23 2.68 9.45
N ARG A 173 -1.31 3.35 9.12
CA ARG A 173 -2.61 3.19 9.77
C ARG A 173 -3.70 2.92 8.75
N TYR A 174 -4.68 2.15 9.17
CA TYR A 174 -5.96 2.00 8.49
C TYR A 174 -7.03 2.60 9.38
N ALA A 175 -7.87 3.45 8.85
CA ALA A 175 -8.90 4.12 9.62
C ALA A 175 -10.24 4.07 8.88
N ASP A 176 -11.31 3.84 9.64
CA ASP A 176 -12.66 4.11 9.20
C ASP A 176 -12.99 5.62 9.34
N PRO A 177 -14.12 6.09 8.82
CA PRO A 177 -14.48 7.51 8.91
C PRO A 177 -14.57 8.06 10.33
N VAL A 178 -14.90 7.21 11.32
CA VAL A 178 -15.04 7.61 12.72
C VAL A 178 -13.68 7.84 13.37
N GLY A 179 -12.73 6.95 13.12
CA GLY A 179 -11.37 7.01 13.66
C GLY A 179 -10.40 7.86 12.85
N LEU A 180 -10.83 8.40 11.69
CA LEU A 180 -9.92 9.05 10.74
C LEU A 180 -9.14 10.22 11.36
N LEU A 181 -9.79 11.14 12.06
CA LEU A 181 -9.12 12.32 12.61
C LEU A 181 -8.09 11.95 13.68
N ASP A 182 -8.36 10.93 14.48
CA ASP A 182 -7.41 10.43 15.47
C ASP A 182 -6.20 9.77 14.76
N ALA A 183 -6.46 9.02 13.67
CA ALA A 183 -5.42 8.40 12.88
C ALA A 183 -4.53 9.43 12.15
N LEU A 184 -5.05 10.60 11.81
CA LEU A 184 -4.32 11.67 11.14
C LEU A 184 -3.46 12.52 12.08
N THR A 185 -3.57 12.32 13.39
CA THR A 185 -2.77 13.00 14.41
C THR A 185 -1.66 12.05 14.86
N PRO A 186 -0.53 11.95 14.15
CA PRO A 186 0.55 11.07 14.55
C PRO A 186 1.22 11.58 15.82
N GLU A 187 1.69 10.67 16.65
CA GLU A 187 2.71 11.00 17.64
C GLU A 187 3.93 11.59 16.91
N ALA A 188 4.63 12.51 17.55
CA ALA A 188 5.77 13.21 16.95
C ALA A 188 6.79 12.22 16.40
N THR A 189 6.72 11.95 15.12
CA THR A 189 7.68 11.09 14.43
C THR A 189 8.78 11.97 13.83
N PRO A 190 10.06 11.67 14.09
CA PRO A 190 11.16 12.42 13.49
C PRO A 190 11.07 12.39 11.96
N GLU A 191 11.28 13.54 11.35
CA GLU A 191 11.46 13.61 9.90
C GLU A 191 12.67 12.79 9.47
N ARG A 192 12.53 12.08 8.37
CA ARG A 192 13.60 11.28 7.77
C ARG A 192 14.02 11.87 6.44
N PRO A 193 15.30 11.70 6.03
CA PRO A 193 15.71 11.97 4.66
C PRO A 193 14.85 11.22 3.65
N ALA A 194 14.51 11.87 2.55
CA ALA A 194 13.76 11.22 1.49
C ALA A 194 14.66 10.30 0.66
N ALA A 195 14.16 9.12 0.30
CA ALA A 195 14.84 8.21 -0.60
C ALA A 195 15.02 8.81 -1.99
N GLY A 196 16.14 8.45 -2.63
CA GLY A 196 16.49 8.93 -3.96
C GLY A 196 16.00 8.06 -5.12
N PHE A 197 15.41 6.88 -4.88
CA PHE A 197 14.97 6.00 -5.96
C PHE A 197 13.76 6.58 -6.69
N ALA A 198 13.70 6.35 -8.01
CA ALA A 198 12.60 6.75 -8.87
C ALA A 198 11.43 5.77 -8.79
N GLY A 199 10.25 6.20 -9.25
CA GLY A 199 9.13 5.32 -9.48
C GLY A 199 9.45 4.27 -10.53
N MET A 200 8.95 3.04 -10.34
CA MET A 200 9.13 1.92 -11.26
C MET A 200 8.00 0.92 -11.12
N ASP A 201 7.77 0.13 -12.17
CA ASP A 201 6.66 -0.82 -12.21
C ASP A 201 6.99 -2.20 -11.58
N ASP A 202 8.23 -2.42 -11.17
CA ASP A 202 8.62 -3.63 -10.44
C ASP A 202 8.36 -3.50 -8.94
N LYS A 203 7.20 -3.97 -8.51
CA LYS A 203 6.72 -3.96 -7.13
C LYS A 203 7.74 -4.53 -6.13
N ARG A 204 8.43 -5.63 -6.46
CA ARG A 204 9.42 -6.25 -5.55
C ARG A 204 10.64 -5.36 -5.36
N THR A 205 11.09 -4.73 -6.43
CA THR A 205 12.21 -3.79 -6.38
C THR A 205 11.83 -2.54 -5.59
N VAL A 206 10.61 -2.03 -5.76
CA VAL A 206 10.09 -0.90 -4.97
C VAL A 206 10.09 -1.24 -3.47
N ILE A 207 9.52 -2.38 -3.09
CA ILE A 207 9.49 -2.81 -1.68
C ILE A 207 10.91 -2.93 -1.13
N ARG A 208 11.81 -3.56 -1.87
CA ARG A 208 13.22 -3.71 -1.44
C ARG A 208 13.89 -2.36 -1.23
N PHE A 209 13.78 -1.44 -2.18
CA PHE A 209 14.39 -0.11 -2.04
C PHE A 209 13.79 0.70 -0.89
N ALA A 210 12.47 0.61 -0.70
CA ALA A 210 11.83 1.27 0.44
C ALA A 210 12.32 0.69 1.77
N VAL A 211 12.37 -0.64 1.90
CA VAL A 211 12.87 -1.32 3.11
C VAL A 211 14.34 -1.03 3.35
N ASP A 212 15.19 -1.10 2.31
CA ASP A 212 16.63 -0.79 2.42
C ASP A 212 16.86 0.65 2.93
N HIS A 213 16.11 1.61 2.37
CA HIS A 213 16.19 3.00 2.81
C HIS A 213 15.70 3.19 4.26
N LEU A 214 14.51 2.66 4.57
CA LEU A 214 13.96 2.76 5.92
C LEU A 214 14.87 2.08 6.96
N PHE A 215 15.48 0.95 6.62
CA PHE A 215 16.44 0.27 7.48
C PHE A 215 17.71 1.11 7.71
N ALA A 216 18.23 1.76 6.67
CA ALA A 216 19.40 2.62 6.77
C ALA A 216 19.15 3.84 7.67
N GLU A 217 17.94 4.41 7.64
CA GLU A 217 17.54 5.59 8.42
C GLU A 217 16.99 5.24 9.83
N ALA A 218 16.89 3.94 10.16
CA ALA A 218 16.37 3.49 11.45
C ALA A 218 17.33 3.86 12.59
N THR A 219 16.83 4.54 13.61
CA THR A 219 17.62 4.94 14.80
C THR A 219 17.94 3.76 15.73
N ARG A 220 17.17 2.69 15.65
CA ARG A 220 17.34 1.46 16.42
C ARG A 220 17.19 0.26 15.51
N GLN A 221 18.29 -0.33 15.10
CA GLN A 221 18.30 -1.61 14.39
C GLN A 221 18.14 -2.73 15.43
N THR A 222 16.96 -3.29 15.57
CA THR A 222 16.65 -4.15 16.70
C THR A 222 16.64 -5.63 16.40
N ARG A 223 16.43 -6.06 15.15
CA ARG A 223 16.32 -7.49 14.84
C ARG A 223 16.92 -7.84 13.48
N PRO A 224 17.86 -8.80 13.42
CA PRO A 224 18.43 -9.28 12.14
C PRO A 224 17.44 -10.14 11.34
N LEU A 225 16.41 -10.67 12.00
CA LEU A 225 15.37 -11.51 11.38
C LEU A 225 14.00 -11.00 11.83
N VAL A 226 13.08 -10.92 10.86
CA VAL A 226 11.69 -10.53 11.08
C VAL A 226 10.80 -11.72 10.72
N THR A 227 9.97 -12.17 11.66
CA THR A 227 8.94 -13.16 11.39
C THR A 227 7.75 -12.46 10.75
N LEU A 228 7.42 -12.82 9.52
CA LEU A 228 6.24 -12.31 8.83
C LEU A 228 4.99 -13.09 9.29
N PRO A 229 3.81 -12.45 9.27
CA PRO A 229 2.56 -13.14 9.59
C PRO A 229 2.23 -14.21 8.55
N THR A 230 1.45 -15.21 8.96
CA THR A 230 0.92 -16.23 8.05
C THR A 230 0.13 -15.55 6.93
N GLY A 231 0.32 -16.01 5.70
CA GLY A 231 -0.30 -15.41 4.52
C GLY A 231 0.42 -14.18 3.96
N ALA A 232 1.62 -13.86 4.46
CA ALA A 232 2.43 -12.79 3.88
C ALA A 232 2.63 -13.00 2.36
N PRO A 233 2.64 -11.93 1.54
CA PRO A 233 2.59 -12.03 0.08
C PRO A 233 3.88 -12.60 -0.56
N PHE A 234 4.92 -12.87 0.22
CA PHE A 234 6.22 -13.35 -0.28
C PHE A 234 6.40 -14.86 -0.19
N GLY A 235 5.37 -15.58 0.19
CA GLY A 235 5.41 -17.02 0.35
C GLY A 235 6.08 -17.46 1.66
N GLU A 236 5.78 -18.68 2.05
CA GLU A 236 6.63 -19.39 3.03
C GLU A 236 7.90 -19.82 2.30
N VAL A 237 9.03 -19.40 2.80
CA VAL A 237 10.35 -19.88 2.35
C VAL A 237 10.81 -20.94 3.33
#